data_762fba56fe86b412f1fc3b65c35d71a3
#
_entry.id   762fba56fe86b412f1fc3b65c35d71a3
#
_cell.length_a   1.000
_cell.length_b   1.000
_cell.length_c   1.000
_cell.angle_alpha   90.00
_cell.angle_beta   90.00
_cell.angle_gamma   90.00
#
_symmetry.space_group_name_H-M   'P 1'
#
loop_
_entity.id
_entity.type
_entity.pdbx_description
1 polymer ?
#
loop_
_entity_poly.entity_id
_entity_poly.type
_entity_poly.pdbx_seq_one_letter_code
_entity_poly.pdbx_strand_id
1 'polypeptide(L)'
;NVDSLYPIILRFPYPKAGTTNSAVKVGYVAASGGETTWIDLPGDPRQNYIMRMDFIPESNDLFIQQMNRPQNTNKVWIATIGGGAPKNILTETDAAWVETNYQVTWLKNNTYFTWQSERSGWRHLYRVSRDGKDVQPITKGEFDFIEQVGMDVKKGLVYFIASPDNYTQWYLYSAELLGKGEVKRLSPMDEQGQHRYDLSPDGKYAEHTFSNSVTPPRIEMVALPSHKTVSVIENNEEAASQYQQLQLSPKEFVKTRSGDLQLDAWMIKPVNFDPSKKYPVIIDVYGEPAGSTVQDVWQGGDLRHQYLANQGYIVVSIENRGAAAQTGREWTK
;
A
#
# COMPACT_ATOMS: atom_id res chain seq x y z
N ASN A 1 20.40 -24.57 1.23
CA ASN A 1 20.90 -25.34 0.10
C ASN A 1 20.31 -26.74 0.14
N VAL A 2 19.47 -27.10 -0.83
CA VAL A 2 18.79 -28.42 -0.91
C VAL A 2 19.76 -29.59 -1.22
N ASP A 3 20.97 -29.27 -1.67
CA ASP A 3 22.00 -30.25 -2.04
C ASP A 3 22.94 -30.57 -0.89
N SER A 4 22.70 -30.05 0.32
CA SER A 4 23.54 -30.28 1.49
C SER A 4 22.73 -30.89 2.64
N LEU A 5 23.29 -31.94 3.28
CA LEU A 5 22.71 -32.54 4.48
C LEU A 5 22.68 -31.59 5.69
N TYR A 6 23.59 -30.64 5.71
CA TYR A 6 23.66 -29.63 6.79
C TYR A 6 23.55 -28.22 6.26
N PRO A 7 22.88 -27.31 6.97
CA PRO A 7 22.76 -25.93 6.56
C PRO A 7 24.12 -25.22 6.60
N ILE A 8 24.37 -24.39 5.59
CA ILE A 8 25.51 -23.46 5.59
C ILE A 8 25.06 -22.20 6.30
N ILE A 9 25.72 -21.89 7.41
CA ILE A 9 25.44 -20.68 8.20
C ILE A 9 26.21 -19.51 7.56
N LEU A 10 25.47 -18.58 6.95
CA LEU A 10 26.02 -17.31 6.49
C LEU A 10 25.95 -16.28 7.62
N ARG A 11 27.11 -15.82 8.09
CA ARG A 11 27.20 -14.74 9.10
C ARG A 11 27.48 -13.43 8.39
N PHE A 12 26.61 -12.46 8.56
CA PHE A 12 26.78 -11.09 8.05
C PHE A 12 26.43 -10.07 9.15
N PRO A 13 27.07 -8.88 9.12
CA PRO A 13 26.73 -7.81 10.05
C PRO A 13 25.29 -7.35 9.80
N TYR A 14 24.53 -7.18 10.87
CA TYR A 14 23.18 -6.61 10.85
C TYR A 14 23.17 -5.35 11.73
N PRO A 15 22.88 -4.16 11.14
CA PRO A 15 22.84 -2.93 11.92
C PRO A 15 21.64 -2.97 12.89
N LYS A 16 21.92 -2.70 14.16
CA LYS A 16 20.90 -2.59 15.21
C LYS A 16 20.68 -1.12 15.56
N ALA A 17 19.49 -0.82 16.10
CA ALA A 17 19.20 0.52 16.62
C ALA A 17 20.28 0.98 17.59
N GLY A 18 20.70 2.26 17.45
CA GLY A 18 21.76 2.85 18.28
C GLY A 18 23.20 2.57 17.82
N THR A 19 23.43 1.64 16.87
CA THR A 19 24.76 1.38 16.33
C THR A 19 25.14 2.35 15.20
N THR A 20 26.44 2.42 14.88
CA THR A 20 26.92 3.22 13.75
C THR A 20 26.37 2.69 12.43
N ASN A 21 25.75 3.57 11.65
CA ASN A 21 25.23 3.24 10.34
C ASN A 21 26.34 3.09 9.29
N SER A 22 26.09 2.35 8.21
CA SER A 22 26.98 2.30 7.05
C SER A 22 27.00 3.64 6.34
N ALA A 23 28.16 4.04 5.83
CA ALA A 23 28.26 5.18 4.91
C ALA A 23 27.75 4.74 3.53
N VAL A 24 26.80 5.49 2.96
CA VAL A 24 26.25 5.22 1.63
C VAL A 24 26.51 6.38 0.67
N LYS A 25 26.87 6.04 -0.56
CA LYS A 25 27.13 7.00 -1.65
C LYS A 25 26.51 6.51 -2.95
N VAL A 26 26.20 7.42 -3.84
CA VAL A 26 25.76 7.14 -5.20
C VAL A 26 26.92 7.46 -6.15
N GLY A 27 27.19 6.56 -7.09
CA GLY A 27 28.18 6.76 -8.13
C GLY A 27 27.77 6.08 -9.41
N TYR A 28 28.46 6.38 -10.49
CA TYR A 28 28.27 5.76 -11.80
C TYR A 28 29.62 5.38 -12.40
N VAL A 29 29.58 4.36 -13.27
CA VAL A 29 30.73 3.88 -14.01
C VAL A 29 30.28 3.53 -15.44
N ALA A 30 31.15 3.67 -16.41
CA ALA A 30 30.83 3.27 -17.78
C ALA A 30 30.55 1.76 -17.87
N ALA A 31 29.65 1.33 -18.75
CA ALA A 31 29.35 -0.07 -18.95
C ALA A 31 30.57 -0.91 -19.39
N SER A 32 31.55 -0.27 -20.00
CA SER A 32 32.87 -0.86 -20.34
C SER A 32 33.84 -1.00 -19.15
N GLY A 33 33.42 -0.58 -17.94
CA GLY A 33 34.27 -0.51 -16.75
C GLY A 33 35.04 0.79 -16.66
N GLY A 34 35.98 0.86 -15.71
CA GLY A 34 36.78 2.02 -15.42
C GLY A 34 36.58 2.56 -13.99
N GLU A 35 36.98 3.79 -13.73
CA GLU A 35 36.84 4.42 -12.42
C GLU A 35 35.39 4.83 -12.15
N THR A 36 34.96 4.69 -10.90
CA THR A 36 33.65 5.18 -10.45
C THR A 36 33.69 6.67 -10.20
N THR A 37 32.80 7.41 -10.84
CA THR A 37 32.56 8.81 -10.54
C THR A 37 31.47 8.91 -9.47
N TRP A 38 31.81 9.54 -8.34
CA TRP A 38 30.88 9.71 -7.22
C TRP A 38 30.08 11.00 -7.34
N ILE A 39 28.78 10.90 -7.06
CA ILE A 39 27.86 12.06 -6.98
C ILE A 39 27.99 12.65 -5.58
N ASP A 40 28.29 13.92 -5.48
CA ASP A 40 28.43 14.64 -4.21
C ASP A 40 27.07 15.07 -3.68
N LEU A 41 26.36 14.12 -3.03
CA LEU A 41 25.12 14.41 -2.32
C LEU A 41 25.44 15.08 -0.98
N PRO A 42 24.75 16.19 -0.62
CA PRO A 42 25.00 16.88 0.64
C PRO A 42 24.69 16.03 1.88
N GLY A 43 25.49 16.25 2.94
CA GLY A 43 25.31 15.65 4.25
C GLY A 43 26.27 14.50 4.56
N ASP A 44 26.29 14.08 5.83
CA ASP A 44 27.09 12.94 6.26
C ASP A 44 26.51 11.64 5.69
N PRO A 45 27.28 10.84 4.91
CA PRO A 45 26.81 9.61 4.33
C PRO A 45 26.39 8.53 5.34
N ARG A 46 26.78 8.67 6.62
CA ARG A 46 26.32 7.80 7.72
C ARG A 46 25.02 8.26 8.37
N GLN A 47 24.56 9.47 8.08
CA GLN A 47 23.34 10.05 8.60
C GLN A 47 22.22 10.11 7.54
N ASN A 48 22.43 9.44 6.40
CA ASN A 48 21.48 9.37 5.30
C ASN A 48 21.32 7.94 4.79
N TYR A 49 20.17 7.68 4.18
CA TYR A 49 19.87 6.49 3.39
C TYR A 49 19.63 6.92 1.94
N ILE A 50 20.06 6.10 1.00
CA ILE A 50 19.62 6.19 -0.40
C ILE A 50 18.47 5.22 -0.57
N MET A 51 17.25 5.75 -0.53
CA MET A 51 16.02 4.95 -0.54
C MET A 51 15.74 4.39 -1.93
N ARG A 52 16.05 5.20 -2.97
CA ARG A 52 15.85 4.82 -4.35
C ARG A 52 16.78 5.63 -5.26
N MET A 53 17.17 4.99 -6.35
CA MET A 53 17.91 5.62 -7.44
C MET A 53 17.47 4.99 -8.76
N ASP A 54 17.06 5.82 -9.73
CA ASP A 54 16.67 5.38 -11.08
C ASP A 54 17.21 6.35 -12.12
N PHE A 55 17.46 5.87 -13.33
CA PHE A 55 17.62 6.77 -14.47
C PHE A 55 16.27 7.38 -14.85
N ILE A 56 16.28 8.68 -15.12
CA ILE A 56 15.13 9.32 -15.77
C ILE A 56 15.11 8.82 -17.22
N PRO A 57 13.98 8.26 -17.72
CA PRO A 57 13.91 7.69 -19.06
C PRO A 57 14.46 8.64 -20.13
N GLU A 58 15.16 8.09 -21.14
CA GLU A 58 15.68 8.84 -22.28
C GLU A 58 16.52 10.07 -21.92
N SER A 59 17.22 10.03 -20.78
CA SER A 59 18.09 11.11 -20.33
C SER A 59 19.36 10.58 -19.63
N ASN A 60 20.33 11.46 -19.41
CA ASN A 60 21.53 11.20 -18.63
C ASN A 60 21.38 11.64 -17.16
N ASP A 61 20.14 11.77 -16.69
CA ASP A 61 19.86 12.21 -15.34
C ASP A 61 19.47 11.05 -14.44
N LEU A 62 19.94 11.08 -13.20
CA LEU A 62 19.55 10.20 -12.11
C LEU A 62 18.56 10.92 -11.20
N PHE A 63 17.48 10.23 -10.89
CA PHE A 63 16.53 10.58 -9.84
C PHE A 63 16.94 9.85 -8.56
N ILE A 64 17.21 10.56 -7.48
CA ILE A 64 17.74 9.99 -6.24
C ILE A 64 16.89 10.45 -5.07
N GLN A 65 16.40 9.49 -4.25
CA GLN A 65 15.75 9.77 -2.99
C GLN A 65 16.75 9.57 -1.84
N GLN A 66 17.01 10.64 -1.11
CA GLN A 66 17.88 10.66 0.07
C GLN A 66 17.05 10.97 1.32
N MET A 67 16.99 10.01 2.24
CA MET A 67 16.28 10.15 3.50
C MET A 67 17.29 10.33 4.64
N ASN A 68 17.00 11.23 5.58
CA ASN A 68 17.82 11.38 6.77
C ASN A 68 17.66 10.16 7.72
N ARG A 69 18.60 9.96 8.62
CA ARG A 69 18.58 8.82 9.57
C ARG A 69 17.34 8.79 10.49
N PRO A 70 16.79 9.90 10.98
CA PRO A 70 15.51 9.91 11.70
C PRO A 70 14.30 9.55 10.83
N GLN A 71 14.46 9.46 9.50
CA GLN A 71 13.42 9.13 8.50
C GLN A 71 12.24 10.10 8.47
N ASN A 72 12.45 11.32 8.88
CA ASN A 72 11.45 12.37 8.90
C ASN A 72 11.66 13.46 7.84
N THR A 73 12.68 13.28 6.99
CA THR A 73 12.98 14.17 5.86
C THR A 73 13.44 13.35 4.68
N ASN A 74 12.70 13.37 3.57
CA ASN A 74 13.06 12.75 2.30
C ASN A 74 13.32 13.84 1.25
N LYS A 75 14.54 13.89 0.70
CA LYS A 75 14.96 14.82 -0.36
C LYS A 75 15.07 14.11 -1.69
N VAL A 76 14.50 14.71 -2.72
CA VAL A 76 14.60 14.23 -4.10
C VAL A 76 15.62 15.09 -4.84
N TRP A 77 16.59 14.41 -5.43
CA TRP A 77 17.68 15.04 -6.20
C TRP A 77 17.64 14.60 -7.66
N ILE A 78 17.98 15.51 -8.56
CA ILE A 78 18.34 15.17 -9.93
C ILE A 78 19.84 15.45 -10.10
N ALA A 79 20.57 14.41 -10.55
CA ALA A 79 22.01 14.48 -10.84
C ALA A 79 22.27 14.07 -12.29
N THR A 80 22.91 14.94 -13.07
CA THR A 80 23.27 14.66 -14.47
C THR A 80 24.61 13.93 -14.53
N ILE A 81 24.67 12.81 -15.25
CA ILE A 81 25.92 12.06 -15.51
C ILE A 81 26.90 12.97 -16.25
N GLY A 82 28.10 13.11 -15.71
CA GLY A 82 29.11 14.04 -16.25
C GLY A 82 28.79 15.52 -16.02
N GLY A 83 27.71 15.84 -15.29
CA GLY A 83 27.27 17.19 -14.99
C GLY A 83 27.84 17.76 -13.69
N GLY A 84 27.30 18.91 -13.26
CA GLY A 84 27.67 19.60 -12.02
C GLY A 84 27.00 19.02 -10.78
N ALA A 85 26.91 19.85 -9.71
CA ALA A 85 26.27 19.45 -8.45
C ALA A 85 24.80 19.03 -8.62
N PRO A 86 24.34 18.00 -7.89
CA PRO A 86 22.94 17.56 -7.92
C PRO A 86 21.99 18.67 -7.44
N LYS A 87 20.81 18.72 -8.03
CA LYS A 87 19.76 19.70 -7.70
C LYS A 87 18.70 19.07 -6.83
N ASN A 88 18.41 19.63 -5.65
CA ASN A 88 17.23 19.26 -4.88
C ASN A 88 15.99 19.84 -5.54
N ILE A 89 15.03 18.97 -5.90
CA ILE A 89 13.80 19.35 -6.59
C ILE A 89 12.56 19.20 -5.70
N LEU A 90 12.62 18.39 -4.65
CA LEU A 90 11.52 18.18 -3.73
C LEU A 90 12.08 17.84 -2.35
N THR A 91 11.40 18.30 -1.31
CA THR A 91 11.67 17.89 0.07
C THR A 91 10.33 17.60 0.76
N GLU A 92 10.20 16.39 1.27
CA GLU A 92 9.09 15.98 2.15
C GLU A 92 9.58 15.94 3.58
N THR A 93 8.79 16.48 4.50
CA THR A 93 9.07 16.45 5.94
C THR A 93 7.82 16.06 6.72
N ASP A 94 8.02 15.36 7.83
CA ASP A 94 6.96 15.01 8.75
C ASP A 94 7.51 15.04 10.18
N ALA A 95 6.70 15.40 11.17
CA ALA A 95 7.13 15.42 12.57
C ALA A 95 7.41 14.01 13.11
N ALA A 96 6.72 12.98 12.59
CA ALA A 96 6.90 11.59 12.93
C ALA A 96 7.85 10.90 11.94
N TRP A 97 7.38 10.50 10.77
CA TRP A 97 8.21 9.92 9.70
C TRP A 97 7.62 10.19 8.32
N VAL A 98 8.44 10.09 7.27
CA VAL A 98 8.04 10.21 5.86
C VAL A 98 8.06 8.83 5.21
N GLU A 99 6.97 8.45 4.54
CA GLU A 99 6.91 7.23 3.76
C GLU A 99 7.77 7.33 2.47
N THR A 100 8.38 6.21 2.09
CA THR A 100 9.20 6.13 0.88
C THR A 100 8.32 5.90 -0.34
N ASN A 101 8.59 6.65 -1.42
CA ASN A 101 7.92 6.45 -2.70
C ASN A 101 8.68 5.44 -3.56
N TYR A 102 8.10 4.25 -3.74
CA TYR A 102 8.68 3.20 -4.59
C TYR A 102 8.19 3.26 -6.04
N GLN A 103 7.01 3.83 -6.28
CA GLN A 103 6.37 3.92 -7.60
C GLN A 103 6.39 5.36 -8.10
N VAL A 104 7.45 5.72 -8.82
CA VAL A 104 7.58 7.00 -9.49
C VAL A 104 7.44 6.77 -10.99
N THR A 105 6.47 7.41 -11.64
CA THR A 105 6.25 7.33 -13.08
C THR A 105 6.46 8.68 -13.72
N TRP A 106 7.30 8.74 -14.75
CA TRP A 106 7.55 9.95 -15.52
C TRP A 106 6.46 10.16 -16.56
N LEU A 107 5.98 11.38 -16.70
CA LEU A 107 4.87 11.80 -17.55
C LEU A 107 5.30 12.86 -18.54
N LYS A 108 4.62 12.97 -19.69
CA LYS A 108 4.82 14.01 -20.70
C LYS A 108 6.30 14.24 -21.04
N ASN A 109 6.95 13.23 -21.60
CA ASN A 109 8.37 13.33 -21.98
C ASN A 109 9.26 13.85 -20.83
N ASN A 110 9.05 13.29 -19.64
CA ASN A 110 9.77 13.60 -18.41
C ASN A 110 9.62 15.06 -17.91
N THR A 111 8.55 15.73 -18.26
CA THR A 111 8.24 17.09 -17.75
C THR A 111 7.69 17.03 -16.32
N TYR A 112 6.98 15.96 -15.98
CA TYR A 112 6.41 15.70 -14.67
C TYR A 112 6.73 14.26 -14.20
N PHE A 113 6.64 14.04 -12.91
CA PHE A 113 6.63 12.71 -12.32
C PHE A 113 5.53 12.57 -11.27
N THR A 114 5.11 11.33 -10.99
CA THR A 114 4.13 11.04 -9.94
C THR A 114 4.82 10.92 -8.59
N TRP A 115 4.15 11.41 -7.54
CA TRP A 115 4.67 11.41 -6.18
C TRP A 115 3.57 11.16 -5.17
N GLN A 116 3.75 10.20 -4.25
CA GLN A 116 2.84 9.99 -3.13
C GLN A 116 3.27 10.88 -1.96
N SER A 117 2.30 11.56 -1.34
CA SER A 117 2.57 12.46 -0.22
C SER A 117 1.37 12.53 0.72
N GLU A 118 1.65 12.68 2.01
CA GLU A 118 0.66 12.89 3.07
C GLU A 118 0.52 14.36 3.47
N ARG A 119 1.04 15.28 2.65
CA ARG A 119 1.07 16.74 2.93
C ARG A 119 -0.29 17.38 3.18
N SER A 120 -1.37 16.74 2.72
CA SER A 120 -2.75 17.20 2.93
C SER A 120 -3.42 16.58 4.16
N GLY A 121 -2.71 15.75 4.94
CA GLY A 121 -3.27 14.95 6.03
C GLY A 121 -3.74 13.56 5.62
N TRP A 122 -3.81 13.29 4.32
CA TRP A 122 -4.16 12.03 3.71
C TRP A 122 -3.10 11.66 2.68
N ARG A 123 -2.85 10.36 2.46
CA ARG A 123 -1.95 9.89 1.41
C ARG A 123 -2.63 10.08 0.06
N HIS A 124 -2.04 10.91 -0.77
CA HIS A 124 -2.51 11.18 -2.13
C HIS A 124 -1.41 11.07 -3.15
N LEU A 125 -1.81 10.85 -4.41
CA LEU A 125 -0.93 10.91 -5.56
C LEU A 125 -0.90 12.35 -6.09
N TYR A 126 0.30 12.85 -6.32
CA TYR A 126 0.58 14.16 -6.89
C TYR A 126 1.34 14.02 -8.21
N ARG A 127 1.22 15.00 -9.08
CA ARG A 127 2.19 15.25 -10.14
C ARG A 127 3.12 16.38 -9.70
N VAL A 128 4.41 16.19 -9.96
CA VAL A 128 5.45 17.16 -9.63
C VAL A 128 6.22 17.47 -10.90
N SER A 129 6.43 18.76 -11.19
CA SER A 129 7.28 19.15 -12.33
C SER A 129 8.73 18.72 -12.10
N ARG A 130 9.47 18.46 -13.18
CA ARG A 130 10.87 18.01 -13.11
C ARG A 130 11.79 18.96 -12.32
N ASP A 131 11.46 20.24 -12.29
CA ASP A 131 12.19 21.25 -11.50
C ASP A 131 11.63 21.44 -10.07
N GLY A 132 10.57 20.70 -9.71
CA GLY A 132 9.94 20.71 -8.39
C GLY A 132 9.04 21.91 -8.09
N LYS A 133 8.87 22.85 -9.03
CA LYS A 133 8.15 24.12 -8.77
C LYS A 133 6.63 24.01 -8.86
N ASP A 134 6.12 23.08 -9.67
CA ASP A 134 4.69 22.82 -9.81
C ASP A 134 4.34 21.46 -9.17
N VAL A 135 3.54 21.49 -8.11
CA VAL A 135 3.06 20.31 -7.39
C VAL A 135 1.54 20.37 -7.34
N GLN A 136 0.88 19.44 -8.04
CA GLN A 136 -0.56 19.39 -8.15
C GLN A 136 -1.11 18.02 -7.73
N PRO A 137 -2.23 17.96 -7.00
CA PRO A 137 -2.84 16.69 -6.66
C PRO A 137 -3.45 16.01 -7.90
N ILE A 138 -3.17 14.72 -8.07
CA ILE A 138 -3.86 13.81 -9.00
C ILE A 138 -5.09 13.22 -8.31
N THR A 139 -5.00 12.97 -7.00
CA THR A 139 -6.13 12.55 -6.16
C THR A 139 -6.27 13.50 -4.98
N LYS A 140 -7.50 13.71 -4.50
CA LYS A 140 -7.79 14.53 -3.31
C LYS A 140 -9.08 14.06 -2.64
N GLY A 141 -9.22 14.32 -1.35
CA GLY A 141 -10.39 13.96 -0.54
C GLY A 141 -9.99 13.53 0.86
N GLU A 142 -10.94 13.06 1.63
CA GLU A 142 -10.72 12.50 2.98
C GLU A 142 -10.60 10.98 2.89
N PHE A 143 -9.57 10.50 2.18
CA PHE A 143 -9.24 9.09 2.02
C PHE A 143 -7.77 8.91 1.66
N ASP A 144 -7.22 7.73 1.92
CA ASP A 144 -5.88 7.36 1.50
C ASP A 144 -5.86 6.68 0.13
N PHE A 145 -4.91 7.09 -0.70
CA PHE A 145 -4.46 6.34 -1.86
C PHE A 145 -3.69 5.12 -1.37
N ILE A 146 -4.35 3.95 -1.39
CA ILE A 146 -3.82 2.73 -0.77
C ILE A 146 -2.73 2.12 -1.64
N GLU A 147 -3.04 1.85 -2.90
CA GLU A 147 -2.17 1.15 -3.83
C GLU A 147 -2.39 1.68 -5.26
N GLN A 148 -1.31 1.88 -5.99
CA GLN A 148 -1.36 2.13 -7.42
C GLN A 148 -1.46 0.79 -8.17
N VAL A 149 -2.61 0.53 -8.79
CA VAL A 149 -2.82 -0.64 -9.65
C VAL A 149 -2.05 -0.50 -10.96
N GLY A 150 -2.08 0.69 -11.56
CA GLY A 150 -1.36 0.98 -12.79
C GLY A 150 -1.82 2.28 -13.45
N MET A 151 -1.31 2.52 -14.67
CA MET A 151 -1.62 3.73 -15.44
C MET A 151 -1.90 3.41 -16.90
N ASP A 152 -2.94 4.00 -17.46
CA ASP A 152 -3.12 4.16 -18.91
C ASP A 152 -2.59 5.56 -19.29
N VAL A 153 -1.30 5.67 -19.58
CA VAL A 153 -0.66 6.95 -19.91
C VAL A 153 -1.23 7.53 -21.20
N LYS A 154 -1.70 6.70 -22.14
CA LYS A 154 -2.28 7.15 -23.41
C LYS A 154 -3.62 7.84 -23.20
N LYS A 155 -4.45 7.30 -22.30
CA LYS A 155 -5.71 7.92 -21.89
C LYS A 155 -5.51 8.98 -20.79
N GLY A 156 -4.32 9.06 -20.19
CA GLY A 156 -4.02 9.97 -19.10
C GLY A 156 -4.70 9.58 -17.77
N LEU A 157 -4.88 8.28 -17.51
CA LEU A 157 -5.55 7.76 -16.33
C LEU A 157 -4.59 7.01 -15.40
N VAL A 158 -4.79 7.15 -14.11
CA VAL A 158 -4.26 6.26 -13.08
C VAL A 158 -5.40 5.43 -12.49
N TYR A 159 -5.14 4.15 -12.26
CA TYR A 159 -6.01 3.22 -11.54
C TYR A 159 -5.41 2.91 -10.18
N PHE A 160 -6.21 2.97 -9.12
CA PHE A 160 -5.71 2.81 -7.75
C PHE A 160 -6.79 2.26 -6.82
N ILE A 161 -6.36 1.69 -5.72
CA ILE A 161 -7.23 1.25 -4.63
C ILE A 161 -7.38 2.38 -3.62
N ALA A 162 -8.62 2.59 -3.18
CA ALA A 162 -8.98 3.50 -2.10
C ALA A 162 -10.23 3.00 -1.36
N SER A 163 -10.50 3.59 -0.21
CA SER A 163 -11.60 3.20 0.67
C SER A 163 -12.24 4.42 1.37
N PRO A 164 -12.83 5.38 0.62
CA PRO A 164 -13.33 6.62 1.20
C PRO A 164 -14.54 6.44 2.14
N ASP A 165 -15.37 5.42 1.93
CA ASP A 165 -16.64 5.26 2.64
C ASP A 165 -16.58 4.21 3.75
N ASN A 166 -15.73 3.19 3.60
CA ASN A 166 -15.61 2.08 4.55
C ASN A 166 -14.19 1.49 4.55
N TYR A 167 -13.41 1.81 5.55
CA TYR A 167 -11.99 1.43 5.66
C TYR A 167 -11.73 -0.07 5.76
N THR A 168 -12.75 -0.88 6.04
CA THR A 168 -12.64 -2.35 6.05
C THR A 168 -12.72 -2.96 4.66
N GLN A 169 -13.08 -2.18 3.63
CA GLN A 169 -13.31 -2.61 2.25
C GLN A 169 -12.47 -1.79 1.27
N TRP A 170 -12.03 -2.39 0.18
CA TRP A 170 -11.13 -1.78 -0.80
C TRP A 170 -11.75 -1.79 -2.19
N TYR A 171 -11.66 -0.67 -2.89
CA TYR A 171 -12.33 -0.46 -4.16
C TYR A 171 -11.42 0.16 -5.21
N LEU A 172 -11.63 -0.20 -6.48
CA LEU A 172 -10.91 0.41 -7.61
C LEU A 172 -11.48 1.78 -7.95
N TYR A 173 -10.58 2.73 -8.04
CA TYR A 173 -10.85 4.09 -8.53
C TYR A 173 -9.96 4.43 -9.73
N SER A 174 -10.37 5.43 -10.48
CA SER A 174 -9.53 6.11 -11.47
C SER A 174 -9.50 7.61 -11.22
N ALA A 175 -8.39 8.25 -11.65
CA ALA A 175 -8.23 9.69 -11.70
C ALA A 175 -7.48 10.09 -12.97
N GLU A 176 -7.70 11.33 -13.46
CA GLU A 176 -6.93 11.88 -14.57
C GLU A 176 -5.55 12.34 -14.09
N LEU A 177 -4.48 11.89 -14.75
CA LEU A 177 -3.09 12.26 -14.42
C LEU A 177 -2.83 13.78 -14.47
N LEU A 178 -3.58 14.48 -15.31
CA LEU A 178 -3.51 15.93 -15.47
C LEU A 178 -4.82 16.64 -15.07
N GLY A 179 -5.67 15.91 -14.34
CA GLY A 179 -6.94 16.40 -13.84
C GLY A 179 -6.81 17.34 -12.63
N LYS A 180 -7.94 17.62 -12.01
CA LYS A 180 -8.06 18.52 -10.85
C LYS A 180 -8.25 17.78 -9.52
N GLY A 181 -7.93 16.49 -9.49
CA GLY A 181 -8.02 15.65 -8.29
C GLY A 181 -9.39 14.96 -8.11
N GLU A 182 -10.26 14.96 -9.13
CA GLU A 182 -11.51 14.20 -9.10
C GLU A 182 -11.25 12.71 -9.29
N VAL A 183 -11.93 11.89 -8.49
CA VAL A 183 -11.80 10.45 -8.53
C VAL A 183 -13.13 9.79 -8.88
N LYS A 184 -13.06 8.67 -9.60
CA LYS A 184 -14.24 7.90 -10.01
C LYS A 184 -14.08 6.45 -9.58
N ARG A 185 -15.04 5.92 -8.81
CA ARG A 185 -15.09 4.48 -8.50
C ARG A 185 -15.43 3.69 -9.76
N LEU A 186 -14.71 2.59 -9.98
CA LEU A 186 -14.90 1.68 -11.12
C LEU A 186 -15.42 0.32 -10.69
N SER A 187 -15.00 -0.19 -9.53
CA SER A 187 -15.53 -1.44 -8.99
C SER A 187 -17.05 -1.35 -8.74
N PRO A 188 -17.80 -2.46 -8.88
CA PRO A 188 -19.26 -2.48 -8.70
C PRO A 188 -19.68 -1.93 -7.34
N MET A 189 -20.79 -1.19 -7.32
CA MET A 189 -21.32 -0.56 -6.10
C MET A 189 -21.98 -1.55 -5.16
N ASP A 190 -22.50 -2.64 -5.69
CA ASP A 190 -23.21 -3.71 -4.99
C ASP A 190 -22.29 -4.84 -4.49
N GLU A 191 -21.02 -4.84 -4.89
CA GLU A 191 -20.01 -5.78 -4.40
C GLU A 191 -19.21 -5.15 -3.26
N GLN A 192 -19.65 -5.44 -2.03
CA GLN A 192 -18.96 -4.97 -0.81
C GLN A 192 -17.91 -6.00 -0.38
N GLY A 193 -16.67 -5.53 -0.18
CA GLY A 193 -15.53 -6.37 0.18
C GLY A 193 -14.20 -5.81 -0.32
N GLN A 194 -13.26 -6.69 -0.56
CA GLN A 194 -11.96 -6.30 -1.13
C GLN A 194 -11.87 -6.67 -2.60
N HIS A 195 -11.42 -5.69 -3.37
CA HIS A 195 -11.14 -5.80 -4.78
C HIS A 195 -9.64 -5.63 -5.02
N ARG A 196 -9.02 -6.58 -5.71
CA ARG A 196 -7.62 -6.54 -6.13
C ARG A 196 -7.54 -6.66 -7.64
N TYR A 197 -6.54 -6.02 -8.22
CA TYR A 197 -6.39 -5.98 -9.68
C TYR A 197 -4.94 -6.15 -10.09
N ASP A 198 -4.74 -6.92 -11.15
CA ASP A 198 -3.48 -6.97 -11.92
C ASP A 198 -3.76 -6.45 -13.32
N LEU A 199 -3.15 -5.30 -13.65
CA LEU A 199 -3.45 -4.54 -14.86
C LEU A 199 -2.63 -5.05 -16.05
N SER A 200 -3.29 -5.23 -17.20
CA SER A 200 -2.59 -5.50 -18.45
C SER A 200 -1.63 -4.34 -18.81
N PRO A 201 -0.50 -4.61 -19.49
CA PRO A 201 0.49 -3.58 -19.84
C PRO A 201 -0.06 -2.40 -20.66
N ASP A 202 -1.17 -2.61 -21.37
CA ASP A 202 -1.83 -1.56 -22.18
C ASP A 202 -2.97 -0.84 -21.42
N GLY A 203 -3.23 -1.21 -20.18
CA GLY A 203 -4.24 -0.58 -19.31
C GLY A 203 -5.69 -0.83 -19.70
N LYS A 204 -5.96 -1.79 -20.62
CA LYS A 204 -7.31 -2.03 -21.12
C LYS A 204 -8.07 -3.10 -20.39
N TYR A 205 -7.35 -4.04 -19.76
CA TYR A 205 -7.90 -5.17 -19.06
C TYR A 205 -7.22 -5.29 -17.70
N ALA A 206 -7.89 -5.96 -16.78
CA ALA A 206 -7.29 -6.37 -15.52
C ALA A 206 -7.83 -7.75 -15.11
N GLU A 207 -6.97 -8.57 -14.53
CA GLU A 207 -7.41 -9.65 -13.67
C GLU A 207 -7.96 -9.01 -12.40
N HIS A 208 -9.20 -9.34 -12.07
CA HIS A 208 -9.90 -8.82 -10.91
C HIS A 208 -10.17 -9.96 -9.94
N THR A 209 -9.73 -9.84 -8.71
CA THR A 209 -10.07 -10.75 -7.62
C THR A 209 -10.96 -10.01 -6.62
N PHE A 210 -12.16 -10.53 -6.41
CA PHE A 210 -13.11 -10.06 -5.41
C PHE A 210 -13.30 -11.10 -4.31
N SER A 211 -13.33 -10.67 -3.05
CA SER A 211 -13.79 -11.49 -1.92
C SER A 211 -14.30 -10.61 -0.78
N ASN A 212 -15.08 -11.22 0.12
CA ASN A 212 -15.41 -10.65 1.41
C ASN A 212 -15.38 -11.75 2.50
N SER A 213 -15.76 -11.43 3.72
CA SER A 213 -15.67 -12.34 4.86
C SER A 213 -16.48 -13.64 4.71
N VAL A 214 -17.46 -13.70 3.80
CA VAL A 214 -18.34 -14.85 3.55
C VAL A 214 -18.28 -15.39 2.12
N THR A 215 -17.60 -14.69 1.22
CA THR A 215 -17.49 -15.03 -0.20
C THR A 215 -16.03 -15.38 -0.53
N PRO A 216 -15.75 -16.63 -0.93
CA PRO A 216 -14.44 -17.03 -1.44
C PRO A 216 -14.00 -16.17 -2.63
N PRO A 217 -12.68 -16.07 -2.93
CA PRO A 217 -12.20 -15.27 -4.03
C PRO A 217 -12.85 -15.65 -5.37
N ARG A 218 -13.45 -14.69 -6.06
CA ARG A 218 -13.86 -14.80 -7.45
C ARG A 218 -12.83 -14.08 -8.30
N ILE A 219 -12.33 -14.76 -9.33
CA ILE A 219 -11.31 -14.25 -10.22
C ILE A 219 -11.90 -14.12 -11.62
N GLU A 220 -11.80 -12.96 -12.21
CA GLU A 220 -12.33 -12.67 -13.53
C GLU A 220 -11.43 -11.69 -14.32
N MET A 221 -11.53 -11.72 -15.63
CA MET A 221 -10.95 -10.71 -16.51
C MET A 221 -11.99 -9.62 -16.75
N VAL A 222 -11.63 -8.36 -16.45
CA VAL A 222 -12.50 -7.20 -16.67
C VAL A 222 -11.89 -6.23 -17.67
N ALA A 223 -12.74 -5.55 -18.45
CA ALA A 223 -12.32 -4.46 -19.34
C ALA A 223 -12.36 -3.12 -18.59
N LEU A 224 -11.33 -2.29 -18.74
CA LEU A 224 -11.21 -0.98 -18.09
C LEU A 224 -11.37 0.19 -19.10
N PRO A 225 -11.97 1.30 -18.67
CA PRO A 225 -12.46 1.63 -17.33
C PRO A 225 -13.91 1.20 -17.07
N SER A 226 -14.56 0.43 -17.95
CA SER A 226 -15.99 0.08 -17.83
C SER A 226 -16.28 -0.93 -16.71
N HIS A 227 -15.27 -1.66 -16.23
CA HIS A 227 -15.36 -2.80 -15.33
C HIS A 227 -16.27 -3.94 -15.83
N LYS A 228 -16.43 -4.04 -17.17
CA LYS A 228 -17.23 -5.11 -17.77
C LYS A 228 -16.47 -6.43 -17.72
N THR A 229 -17.07 -7.46 -17.12
CA THR A 229 -16.53 -8.82 -17.13
C THR A 229 -16.42 -9.34 -18.57
N VAL A 230 -15.23 -9.79 -18.94
CA VAL A 230 -14.91 -10.40 -20.23
C VAL A 230 -15.00 -11.93 -20.14
N SER A 231 -14.43 -12.48 -19.05
CA SER A 231 -14.47 -13.91 -18.76
C SER A 231 -14.32 -14.14 -17.26
N VAL A 232 -14.94 -15.19 -16.76
CA VAL A 232 -14.71 -15.71 -15.40
C VAL A 232 -13.58 -16.72 -15.49
N ILE A 233 -12.58 -16.58 -14.61
CA ILE A 233 -11.43 -17.49 -14.51
C ILE A 233 -11.71 -18.54 -13.45
N GLU A 234 -12.16 -18.08 -12.26
CA GLU A 234 -12.51 -18.95 -11.14
C GLU A 234 -13.62 -18.30 -10.30
N ASN A 235 -14.66 -19.04 -9.99
CA ASN A 235 -15.77 -18.56 -9.16
C ASN A 235 -15.84 -19.22 -7.77
N ASN A 236 -15.03 -20.27 -7.54
CA ASN A 236 -14.96 -20.99 -6.28
C ASN A 236 -16.32 -21.47 -5.73
N GLU A 237 -17.27 -21.84 -6.62
CA GLU A 237 -18.61 -22.30 -6.24
C GLU A 237 -18.58 -23.52 -5.32
N GLU A 238 -17.67 -24.45 -5.56
CA GLU A 238 -17.53 -25.66 -4.73
C GLU A 238 -17.09 -25.26 -3.30
N ALA A 239 -16.07 -24.39 -3.17
CA ALA A 239 -15.60 -23.89 -1.88
C ALA A 239 -16.71 -23.12 -1.15
N ALA A 240 -17.47 -22.28 -1.85
CA ALA A 240 -18.60 -21.56 -1.30
C ALA A 240 -19.69 -22.51 -0.80
N SER A 241 -20.03 -23.56 -1.59
CA SER A 241 -21.02 -24.58 -1.22
C SER A 241 -20.58 -25.38 0.01
N GLN A 242 -19.33 -25.80 0.07
CA GLN A 242 -18.78 -26.50 1.25
C GLN A 242 -18.79 -25.61 2.50
N TYR A 243 -18.40 -24.34 2.36
CA TYR A 243 -18.40 -23.37 3.45
C TYR A 243 -19.82 -23.16 4.02
N GLN A 244 -20.83 -23.04 3.16
CA GLN A 244 -22.23 -22.89 3.57
C GLN A 244 -22.79 -24.09 4.34
N GLN A 245 -22.21 -25.28 4.18
CA GLN A 245 -22.63 -26.50 4.91
C GLN A 245 -22.08 -26.54 6.34
N LEU A 246 -21.10 -25.67 6.67
CA LEU A 246 -20.53 -25.57 8.00
C LEU A 246 -21.48 -24.78 8.93
N GLN A 247 -21.53 -25.17 10.19
CA GLN A 247 -22.24 -24.42 11.23
C GLN A 247 -21.33 -23.26 11.69
N LEU A 248 -21.45 -22.12 11.02
CA LEU A 248 -20.60 -20.94 11.25
C LEU A 248 -21.45 -19.77 11.75
N SER A 249 -20.84 -18.95 12.59
CA SER A 249 -21.41 -17.67 13.00
C SER A 249 -21.00 -16.56 12.04
N PRO A 250 -21.85 -15.58 11.78
CA PRO A 250 -21.45 -14.43 10.96
C PRO A 250 -20.31 -13.65 11.62
N LYS A 251 -19.35 -13.18 10.80
CA LYS A 251 -18.41 -12.15 11.21
C LYS A 251 -19.13 -10.80 11.17
N GLU A 252 -19.37 -10.22 12.34
CA GLU A 252 -20.07 -8.94 12.48
C GLU A 252 -19.05 -7.82 12.53
N PHE A 253 -19.13 -6.86 11.59
CA PHE A 253 -18.35 -5.62 11.63
C PHE A 253 -19.06 -4.60 12.51
N VAL A 254 -18.35 -4.05 13.48
CA VAL A 254 -18.91 -3.15 14.49
C VAL A 254 -17.98 -1.98 14.75
N LYS A 255 -18.52 -0.89 15.31
CA LYS A 255 -17.73 0.21 15.85
C LYS A 255 -17.67 0.09 17.36
N THR A 256 -16.49 0.25 17.95
CA THR A 256 -16.26 0.32 19.39
C THR A 256 -15.58 1.62 19.77
N ARG A 257 -15.44 1.90 21.05
CA ARG A 257 -14.84 3.15 21.55
C ARG A 257 -13.70 2.85 22.51
N SER A 258 -12.64 3.68 22.42
CA SER A 258 -11.57 3.78 23.39
C SER A 258 -11.35 5.27 23.71
N GLY A 259 -11.86 5.74 24.86
CA GLY A 259 -11.95 7.17 25.12
C GLY A 259 -12.82 7.87 24.09
N ASP A 260 -12.29 8.90 23.46
CA ASP A 260 -12.97 9.68 22.41
C ASP A 260 -12.81 9.06 21.01
N LEU A 261 -11.98 8.01 20.85
CA LEU A 261 -11.74 7.36 19.58
C LEU A 261 -12.83 6.36 19.26
N GLN A 262 -13.32 6.40 18.02
CA GLN A 262 -14.14 5.35 17.43
C GLN A 262 -13.26 4.40 16.63
N LEU A 263 -13.32 3.11 16.95
CA LEU A 263 -12.47 2.08 16.37
C LEU A 263 -13.32 1.09 15.58
N ASP A 264 -12.80 0.67 14.42
CA ASP A 264 -13.37 -0.46 13.69
C ASP A 264 -13.02 -1.77 14.38
N ALA A 265 -13.96 -2.70 14.37
CA ALA A 265 -13.79 -4.03 14.94
C ALA A 265 -14.62 -5.05 14.17
N TRP A 266 -14.23 -6.31 14.27
CA TRP A 266 -15.12 -7.42 13.95
C TRP A 266 -15.24 -8.37 15.16
N MET A 267 -16.37 -9.09 15.22
CA MET A 267 -16.54 -10.15 16.19
C MET A 267 -17.24 -11.36 15.59
N ILE A 268 -16.91 -12.53 16.11
CA ILE A 268 -17.58 -13.81 15.84
C ILE A 268 -18.08 -14.34 17.19
N LYS A 269 -19.39 -14.53 17.29
CA LYS A 269 -20.04 -15.05 18.49
C LYS A 269 -20.25 -16.57 18.38
N PRO A 270 -20.41 -17.30 19.47
CA PRO A 270 -20.86 -18.71 19.44
C PRO A 270 -22.14 -18.88 18.62
N VAL A 271 -22.30 -20.00 17.90
CA VAL A 271 -23.50 -20.30 17.10
C VAL A 271 -24.79 -20.21 17.93
N ASN A 272 -24.74 -20.67 19.20
CA ASN A 272 -25.86 -20.62 20.12
C ASN A 272 -25.71 -19.46 21.13
N PHE A 273 -25.31 -18.27 20.65
CA PHE A 273 -25.10 -17.09 21.48
C PHE A 273 -26.39 -16.68 22.20
N ASP A 274 -26.31 -16.56 23.53
CA ASP A 274 -27.39 -16.11 24.40
C ASP A 274 -26.96 -14.81 25.09
N PRO A 275 -27.54 -13.64 24.78
CA PRO A 275 -27.13 -12.35 25.33
C PRO A 275 -27.32 -12.24 26.87
N SER A 276 -28.03 -13.16 27.49
CA SER A 276 -28.19 -13.21 28.94
C SER A 276 -27.00 -13.86 29.65
N LYS A 277 -26.09 -14.52 28.92
CA LYS A 277 -24.94 -15.24 29.45
C LYS A 277 -23.65 -14.42 29.31
N LYS A 278 -22.67 -14.80 30.11
CA LYS A 278 -21.28 -14.28 29.96
C LYS A 278 -20.43 -15.31 29.21
N TYR A 279 -19.59 -14.83 28.31
CA TYR A 279 -18.70 -15.64 27.50
C TYR A 279 -17.26 -15.20 27.70
N PRO A 280 -16.30 -16.11 27.68
CA PRO A 280 -14.89 -15.74 27.57
C PRO A 280 -14.63 -15.11 26.22
N VAL A 281 -13.71 -14.13 26.19
CA VAL A 281 -13.36 -13.38 24.97
C VAL A 281 -11.92 -13.66 24.60
N ILE A 282 -11.69 -13.93 23.31
CA ILE A 282 -10.38 -14.00 22.71
C ILE A 282 -10.22 -12.76 21.83
N ILE A 283 -9.13 -12.00 22.06
CA ILE A 283 -8.81 -10.83 21.26
C ILE A 283 -7.68 -11.20 20.29
N ASP A 284 -7.95 -11.11 18.99
CA ASP A 284 -6.97 -11.26 17.92
C ASP A 284 -6.44 -9.88 17.56
N VAL A 285 -5.15 -9.64 17.79
CA VAL A 285 -4.52 -8.33 17.63
C VAL A 285 -3.20 -8.45 16.87
N TYR A 286 -2.97 -7.54 15.93
CA TYR A 286 -1.67 -7.35 15.31
C TYR A 286 -0.91 -6.18 15.93
N GLY A 287 -1.49 -5.00 15.95
CA GLY A 287 -1.07 -3.87 16.80
C GLY A 287 0.13 -3.07 16.32
N GLU A 288 0.62 -3.28 15.08
CA GLU A 288 1.72 -2.49 14.53
C GLU A 288 1.28 -1.64 13.32
N PRO A 289 2.05 -0.60 12.91
CA PRO A 289 1.65 0.30 11.83
C PRO A 289 1.71 -0.33 10.43
N ALA A 290 2.24 -1.56 10.28
CA ALA A 290 2.41 -2.21 9.00
C ALA A 290 1.18 -2.94 8.48
N GLY A 291 0.14 -3.18 9.28
CA GLY A 291 -1.03 -3.95 8.88
C GLY A 291 -2.32 -3.55 9.58
N SER A 292 -3.43 -4.02 9.00
CA SER A 292 -4.78 -3.93 9.54
C SER A 292 -5.36 -5.33 9.71
N THR A 293 -6.04 -5.59 10.81
CA THR A 293 -6.71 -6.88 11.10
C THR A 293 -8.22 -6.81 10.87
N VAL A 294 -8.78 -5.60 10.76
CA VAL A 294 -10.21 -5.41 10.58
C VAL A 294 -10.51 -5.15 9.11
N GLN A 295 -10.61 -6.23 8.35
CA GLN A 295 -10.83 -6.19 6.90
C GLN A 295 -11.94 -7.15 6.50
N ASP A 296 -12.80 -6.70 5.58
CA ASP A 296 -13.85 -7.50 4.97
C ASP A 296 -13.31 -8.26 3.75
N VAL A 297 -12.59 -9.34 4.03
CA VAL A 297 -11.90 -10.18 3.05
C VAL A 297 -11.99 -11.65 3.46
N TRP A 298 -11.96 -12.55 2.48
CA TRP A 298 -11.87 -13.98 2.72
C TRP A 298 -10.51 -14.38 3.28
N GLN A 299 -10.48 -14.82 4.53
CA GLN A 299 -9.28 -15.30 5.22
C GLN A 299 -9.36 -16.82 5.46
N GLY A 300 -9.55 -17.59 4.37
CA GLY A 300 -9.77 -19.04 4.49
C GLY A 300 -11.05 -19.38 5.25
N GLY A 301 -12.08 -18.50 5.17
CA GLY A 301 -13.35 -18.66 5.89
C GLY A 301 -13.25 -18.44 7.40
N ASP A 302 -12.15 -17.86 7.89
CA ASP A 302 -11.90 -17.65 9.33
C ASP A 302 -12.05 -18.93 10.18
N LEU A 303 -11.78 -20.09 9.62
CA LEU A 303 -12.08 -21.39 10.24
C LEU A 303 -11.49 -21.57 11.64
N ARG A 304 -10.30 -20.99 11.89
CA ARG A 304 -9.69 -20.97 13.24
C ARG A 304 -10.55 -20.21 14.24
N HIS A 305 -11.03 -19.02 13.86
CA HIS A 305 -11.86 -18.17 14.70
C HIS A 305 -13.25 -18.80 14.89
N GLN A 306 -13.82 -19.39 13.84
CA GLN A 306 -15.08 -20.14 13.87
C GLN A 306 -14.99 -21.34 14.80
N TYR A 307 -13.88 -22.09 14.76
CA TYR A 307 -13.66 -23.19 15.70
C TYR A 307 -13.69 -22.71 17.15
N LEU A 308 -12.99 -21.61 17.46
CA LEU A 308 -12.97 -21.03 18.82
C LEU A 308 -14.38 -20.56 19.23
N ALA A 309 -15.13 -19.93 18.33
CA ALA A 309 -16.50 -19.53 18.60
C ALA A 309 -17.40 -20.74 18.89
N ASN A 310 -17.25 -21.84 18.17
CA ASN A 310 -17.98 -23.09 18.44
C ASN A 310 -17.59 -23.76 19.77
N GLN A 311 -16.41 -23.44 20.34
CA GLN A 311 -16.03 -23.84 21.69
C GLN A 311 -16.58 -22.90 22.79
N GLY A 312 -17.42 -21.93 22.43
CA GLY A 312 -18.07 -21.02 23.37
C GLY A 312 -17.33 -19.73 23.67
N TYR A 313 -16.35 -19.35 22.86
CA TYR A 313 -15.66 -18.05 22.97
C TYR A 313 -16.31 -17.01 22.06
N ILE A 314 -16.30 -15.74 22.48
CA ILE A 314 -16.44 -14.63 21.54
C ILE A 314 -15.04 -14.29 21.03
N VAL A 315 -14.85 -14.29 19.73
CA VAL A 315 -13.57 -13.89 19.09
C VAL A 315 -13.73 -12.48 18.53
N VAL A 316 -12.80 -11.58 18.85
CA VAL A 316 -12.89 -10.15 18.49
C VAL A 316 -11.54 -9.69 17.97
N SER A 317 -11.55 -8.87 16.93
CA SER A 317 -10.40 -8.02 16.58
C SER A 317 -10.83 -6.57 16.56
N ILE A 318 -9.97 -5.69 17.07
CA ILE A 318 -10.20 -4.25 17.15
C ILE A 318 -9.01 -3.57 16.50
N GLU A 319 -9.28 -2.69 15.54
CA GLU A 319 -8.24 -1.89 14.89
C GLU A 319 -7.80 -0.77 15.82
N ASN A 320 -6.57 -0.82 16.29
CA ASN A 320 -6.03 0.21 17.16
C ASN A 320 -5.53 1.43 16.37
N ARG A 321 -5.49 2.59 17.03
CA ARG A 321 -4.80 3.75 16.48
C ARG A 321 -3.32 3.41 16.23
N GLY A 322 -2.77 3.91 15.12
CA GLY A 322 -1.42 3.62 14.67
C GLY A 322 -1.33 2.44 13.69
N ALA A 323 -2.40 1.64 13.52
CA ALA A 323 -2.44 0.60 12.51
C ALA A 323 -2.65 1.20 11.10
N ALA A 324 -2.30 0.44 10.06
CA ALA A 324 -2.48 0.84 8.65
C ALA A 324 -3.94 0.72 8.20
N ALA A 325 -4.85 1.41 8.88
CA ALA A 325 -6.30 1.35 8.64
C ALA A 325 -6.79 2.33 7.55
N GLN A 326 -5.89 2.94 6.78
CA GLN A 326 -6.18 3.91 5.69
C GLN A 326 -7.11 5.06 6.10
N THR A 327 -6.94 5.54 7.30
CA THR A 327 -7.73 6.62 7.93
C THR A 327 -6.95 7.92 8.07
N GLY A 328 -5.96 8.10 7.22
CA GLY A 328 -5.14 9.30 7.14
C GLY A 328 -3.95 9.34 8.11
N ARG A 329 -3.14 10.39 7.95
CA ARG A 329 -1.89 10.57 8.67
C ARG A 329 -2.09 10.66 10.19
N GLU A 330 -3.08 11.38 10.66
CA GLU A 330 -3.33 11.58 12.10
C GLU A 330 -3.69 10.29 12.84
N TRP A 331 -4.23 9.32 12.12
CA TRP A 331 -4.49 7.99 12.68
C TRP A 331 -3.22 7.16 12.80
N THR A 332 -2.38 7.19 11.76
CA THR A 332 -1.20 6.33 11.65
C THR A 332 -0.04 6.87 12.47
N LYS A 333 0.10 8.19 12.62
CA LYS A 333 1.22 8.91 13.25
C LYS A 333 0.77 9.73 14.43
#